data_e3deb2bc7cc8803971bad1278102affc
#
_entry.id   e3deb2bc7cc8803971bad1278102affc
#
_cell.length_a   1.000
_cell.length_b   1.000
_cell.length_c   1.000
_cell.angle_alpha   90.00
_cell.angle_beta   90.00
_cell.angle_gamma   90.00
#
_symmetry.space_group_name_H-M   'P 1'
#
loop_
_entity.id
_entity.type
_entity.pdbx_description
1 polymer ?
#
loop_
_entity_poly.entity_id
_entity_poly.type
_entity_poly.pdbx_seq_one_letter_code
_entity_poly.pdbx_strand_id
1 'polypeptide(L)'
;KTSSQTARYVLDRTFDAVYNRRPVFDSRYMMPEYGTVTLVDNNHDDRYDVVIINDFESFMVEAYSENDRFITMKNRDENGKNIRIDLSAYDVCEAENEAGERAEASAIIVPGSVVTIQRSADEKSIYISVSREVMKETIESITADGETKKYSIGGNLYEAVPNCYIPDGADTPGSKADIYLDKNGRIAAIMKSEDAEGWKYGYIQKVWVEDA
;
A
#
# COMPACT_ATOMS: atom_id res chain seq x y z
N LYS A 1 22.78 -4.69 -17.78
CA LYS A 1 22.25 -6.06 -17.98
C LYS A 1 22.07 -6.66 -16.59
N THR A 2 20.88 -6.56 -16.04
CA THR A 2 20.47 -7.25 -14.81
C THR A 2 20.24 -8.70 -15.22
N SER A 3 21.08 -9.62 -14.76
CA SER A 3 20.82 -11.04 -14.90
C SER A 3 19.70 -11.39 -13.90
N SER A 4 18.52 -11.71 -14.39
CA SER A 4 17.49 -12.35 -13.55
C SER A 4 18.04 -13.73 -13.16
N GLN A 5 18.47 -13.87 -11.91
CA GLN A 5 18.79 -15.17 -11.35
C GLN A 5 17.46 -15.88 -11.08
N THR A 6 17.17 -16.91 -11.86
CA THR A 6 16.03 -17.80 -11.58
C THR A 6 16.43 -18.74 -10.44
N ALA A 7 15.94 -18.46 -9.24
CA ALA A 7 16.07 -19.38 -8.12
C ALA A 7 15.02 -20.51 -8.26
N ARG A 8 15.43 -21.74 -8.00
CA ARG A 8 14.54 -22.91 -8.04
C ARG A 8 14.38 -23.45 -6.62
N TYR A 9 13.17 -23.44 -6.13
CA TYR A 9 12.80 -23.97 -4.82
C TYR A 9 12.06 -25.29 -4.98
N VAL A 10 12.29 -26.23 -4.07
CA VAL A 10 11.66 -27.56 -4.10
C VAL A 10 10.73 -27.67 -2.89
N LEU A 11 9.45 -27.84 -3.16
CA LEU A 11 8.47 -28.12 -2.10
C LEU A 11 8.46 -29.61 -1.77
N ASP A 12 8.12 -29.95 -0.51
CA ASP A 12 7.83 -31.31 -0.14
C ASP A 12 6.56 -31.81 -0.88
N ARG A 13 6.39 -33.15 -0.94
CA ARG A 13 5.19 -33.70 -1.58
C ARG A 13 3.91 -33.40 -0.81
N THR A 14 4.03 -33.18 0.48
CA THR A 14 2.94 -32.90 1.43
C THR A 14 3.21 -31.62 2.15
N PHE A 15 3.33 -30.51 1.40
CA PHE A 15 3.51 -29.19 2.01
C PHE A 15 2.16 -28.59 2.43
N ASP A 16 2.20 -27.79 3.49
CA ASP A 16 1.08 -26.96 3.93
C ASP A 16 1.18 -25.56 3.32
N ALA A 17 0.05 -25.01 2.88
CA ALA A 17 -0.01 -23.64 2.39
C ALA A 17 -0.98 -22.81 3.24
N VAL A 18 -0.54 -21.61 3.59
CA VAL A 18 -1.32 -20.61 4.34
C VAL A 18 -1.39 -19.33 3.54
N TYR A 19 -2.59 -18.93 3.14
CA TYR A 19 -2.87 -17.68 2.44
C TYR A 19 -3.62 -16.74 3.35
N ASN A 20 -3.04 -15.57 3.59
CA ASN A 20 -3.62 -14.55 4.45
C ASN A 20 -4.19 -15.11 5.77
N ARG A 21 -3.32 -15.82 6.53
CA ARG A 21 -3.61 -16.42 7.85
C ARG A 21 -4.59 -17.62 7.82
N ARG A 22 -4.99 -18.12 6.65
CA ARG A 22 -5.90 -19.28 6.54
C ARG A 22 -5.26 -20.39 5.68
N PRO A 23 -5.44 -21.65 6.04
CA PRO A 23 -5.01 -22.76 5.20
C PRO A 23 -5.64 -22.69 3.81
N VAL A 24 -4.86 -22.99 2.78
CA VAL A 24 -5.31 -23.02 1.40
C VAL A 24 -4.77 -24.26 0.69
N PHE A 25 -5.58 -24.85 -0.19
CA PHE A 25 -5.20 -26.04 -0.96
C PHE A 25 -5.18 -25.78 -2.47
N ASP A 26 -5.52 -24.55 -2.89
CA ASP A 26 -5.60 -24.18 -4.30
C ASP A 26 -4.33 -23.46 -4.74
N SER A 27 -3.64 -24.00 -5.73
CA SER A 27 -2.39 -23.48 -6.25
C SER A 27 -2.52 -22.06 -6.87
N ARG A 28 -3.74 -21.61 -7.19
CA ARG A 28 -3.99 -20.24 -7.70
C ARG A 28 -3.56 -19.17 -6.71
N TYR A 29 -3.59 -19.48 -5.41
CA TYR A 29 -3.19 -18.56 -4.34
C TYR A 29 -1.70 -18.58 -4.01
N MET A 30 -0.91 -19.44 -4.68
CA MET A 30 0.52 -19.56 -4.40
C MET A 30 1.37 -18.40 -4.95
N MET A 31 0.81 -17.61 -5.83
CA MET A 31 1.47 -16.42 -6.41
C MET A 31 0.62 -15.21 -6.10
N PRO A 32 0.93 -14.45 -5.03
CA PRO A 32 0.21 -13.24 -4.71
C PRO A 32 0.45 -12.19 -5.79
N GLU A 33 -0.54 -11.38 -6.06
CA GLU A 33 -0.42 -10.28 -7.01
C GLU A 33 0.46 -9.18 -6.41
N TYR A 34 0.25 -8.86 -5.13
CA TYR A 34 0.98 -7.79 -4.43
C TYR A 34 1.36 -8.22 -3.01
N GLY A 35 2.25 -9.16 -2.91
CA GLY A 35 2.52 -9.72 -1.60
C GLY A 35 3.89 -10.36 -1.47
N THR A 36 4.00 -11.22 -0.48
CA THR A 36 5.20 -12.00 -0.20
C THR A 36 4.89 -13.47 -0.08
N VAL A 37 5.82 -14.29 -0.53
CA VAL A 37 5.82 -15.73 -0.30
C VAL A 37 7.01 -16.08 0.57
N THR A 38 6.76 -16.70 1.71
CA THR A 38 7.79 -17.24 2.59
C THR A 38 7.75 -18.74 2.55
N LEU A 39 8.89 -19.34 2.28
CA LEU A 39 9.08 -20.80 2.27
C LEU A 39 9.79 -21.21 3.56
N VAL A 40 9.27 -22.20 4.24
CA VAL A 40 9.81 -22.72 5.51
C VAL A 40 10.13 -24.20 5.35
N ASP A 41 11.36 -24.56 5.71
CA ASP A 41 11.85 -25.93 5.83
C ASP A 41 11.98 -26.23 7.32
N ASN A 42 11.03 -26.98 7.88
CA ASN A 42 11.00 -27.29 9.32
C ASN A 42 11.89 -28.46 9.71
N ASN A 43 12.16 -29.37 8.78
CA ASN A 43 12.88 -30.61 9.06
C ASN A 43 14.35 -30.57 8.58
N HIS A 44 14.75 -29.49 7.88
CA HIS A 44 16.10 -29.25 7.37
C HIS A 44 16.57 -30.32 6.36
N ASP A 45 15.67 -30.74 5.46
CA ASP A 45 15.96 -31.71 4.40
C ASP A 45 16.14 -31.07 3.01
N ASP A 46 16.28 -29.73 2.98
CA ASP A 46 16.38 -28.89 1.77
C ASP A 46 15.11 -28.90 0.90
N ARG A 47 13.96 -29.23 1.50
CA ARG A 47 12.64 -29.11 0.91
C ARG A 47 11.76 -28.25 1.81
N TYR A 48 10.89 -27.48 1.21
CA TYR A 48 10.02 -26.58 1.98
C TYR A 48 8.70 -27.28 2.31
N ASP A 49 8.40 -27.35 3.62
CA ASP A 49 7.21 -27.99 4.17
C ASP A 49 6.02 -27.03 4.26
N VAL A 50 6.31 -25.73 4.39
CA VAL A 50 5.26 -24.71 4.56
C VAL A 50 5.48 -23.55 3.60
N VAL A 51 4.39 -23.14 2.95
CA VAL A 51 4.32 -21.95 2.10
C VAL A 51 3.40 -20.94 2.76
N ILE A 52 3.93 -19.77 3.16
CA ILE A 52 3.16 -18.71 3.74
C ILE A 52 3.03 -17.61 2.70
N ILE A 53 1.81 -17.34 2.27
CA ILE A 53 1.48 -16.33 1.29
C ILE A 53 0.76 -15.17 1.99
N ASN A 54 1.32 -13.97 1.87
CA ASN A 54 0.70 -12.73 2.29
C ASN A 54 0.42 -11.90 1.05
N ASP A 55 -0.84 -11.84 0.67
CA ASP A 55 -1.33 -11.01 -0.41
C ASP A 55 -2.13 -9.86 0.17
N PHE A 56 -1.86 -8.62 -0.24
CA PHE A 56 -2.45 -7.46 0.38
C PHE A 56 -2.59 -6.28 -0.57
N GLU A 57 -3.59 -5.46 -0.29
CA GLU A 57 -3.85 -4.19 -0.94
C GLU A 57 -3.76 -3.06 0.08
N SER A 58 -3.24 -1.92 -0.32
CA SER A 58 -3.13 -0.76 0.57
C SER A 58 -3.86 0.44 -0.03
N PHE A 59 -4.65 1.13 0.81
CA PHE A 59 -5.49 2.25 0.38
C PHE A 59 -5.46 3.39 1.40
N MET A 60 -5.63 4.62 0.92
CA MET A 60 -5.84 5.79 1.76
C MET A 60 -7.31 5.93 2.11
N VAL A 61 -7.61 6.05 3.40
CA VAL A 61 -8.98 6.19 3.92
C VAL A 61 -9.50 7.61 3.68
N GLU A 62 -10.70 7.70 3.09
CA GLU A 62 -11.48 8.95 3.03
C GLU A 62 -12.42 9.08 4.22
N ALA A 63 -13.14 8.00 4.54
CA ALA A 63 -14.09 7.97 5.64
C ALA A 63 -14.33 6.56 6.17
N TYR A 64 -14.75 6.46 7.42
CA TYR A 64 -15.29 5.24 8.02
C TYR A 64 -16.69 5.52 8.57
N SER A 65 -17.66 4.68 8.18
CA SER A 65 -19.02 4.71 8.75
C SER A 65 -19.18 3.57 9.73
N GLU A 66 -19.26 3.90 11.02
CA GLU A 66 -19.40 2.91 12.08
C GLU A 66 -20.77 2.21 12.01
N ASN A 67 -21.84 2.98 11.75
CA ASN A 67 -23.20 2.43 11.69
C ASN A 67 -23.38 1.42 10.56
N ASP A 68 -22.80 1.72 9.39
CA ASP A 68 -22.92 0.88 8.19
C ASP A 68 -21.74 -0.07 8.03
N ARG A 69 -20.70 0.08 8.86
CA ARG A 69 -19.45 -0.68 8.82
C ARG A 69 -18.74 -0.63 7.46
N PHE A 70 -18.77 0.53 6.79
CA PHE A 70 -18.07 0.76 5.53
C PHE A 70 -16.79 1.57 5.71
N ILE A 71 -15.72 1.13 5.06
CA ILE A 71 -14.55 1.95 4.82
C ILE A 71 -14.67 2.51 3.40
N THR A 72 -14.61 3.83 3.27
CA THR A 72 -14.56 4.51 1.96
C THR A 72 -13.12 4.96 1.73
N MET A 73 -12.57 4.62 0.56
CA MET A 73 -11.20 4.95 0.18
C MET A 73 -11.18 6.21 -0.68
N LYS A 74 -10.07 6.95 -0.65
CA LYS A 74 -9.82 8.03 -1.62
C LYS A 74 -9.59 7.51 -3.03
N ASN A 75 -9.12 6.28 -3.14
CA ASN A 75 -8.94 5.57 -4.39
C ASN A 75 -10.28 5.34 -5.09
N ARG A 76 -10.24 5.35 -6.43
CA ARG A 76 -11.43 5.18 -7.26
C ARG A 76 -11.33 3.91 -8.09
N ASP A 77 -12.47 3.31 -8.36
CA ASP A 77 -12.60 2.19 -9.28
C ASP A 77 -12.53 2.68 -10.75
N GLU A 78 -12.61 1.75 -11.69
CA GLU A 78 -12.62 2.01 -13.13
C GLU A 78 -13.79 2.91 -13.59
N ASN A 79 -14.86 3.00 -12.81
CA ASN A 79 -16.01 3.85 -13.06
C ASN A 79 -15.90 5.23 -12.40
N GLY A 80 -14.77 5.53 -11.76
CA GLY A 80 -14.52 6.79 -11.08
C GLY A 80 -15.23 6.94 -9.72
N LYS A 81 -15.80 5.86 -9.16
CA LYS A 81 -16.41 5.84 -7.83
C LYS A 81 -15.39 5.48 -6.78
N ASN A 82 -15.52 6.06 -5.61
CA ASN A 82 -14.68 5.70 -4.47
C ASN A 82 -14.83 4.21 -4.14
N ILE A 83 -13.69 3.53 -3.99
CA ILE A 83 -13.66 2.14 -3.54
C ILE A 83 -14.23 2.07 -2.13
N ARG A 84 -15.12 1.12 -1.89
CA ARG A 84 -15.76 0.91 -0.59
C ARG A 84 -15.63 -0.55 -0.17
N ILE A 85 -15.36 -0.77 1.10
CA ILE A 85 -15.28 -2.10 1.68
C ILE A 85 -16.32 -2.21 2.79
N ASP A 86 -17.21 -3.18 2.63
CA ASP A 86 -18.24 -3.53 3.61
C ASP A 86 -17.67 -4.56 4.59
N LEU A 87 -17.42 -4.14 5.82
CA LEU A 87 -16.89 -5.03 6.85
C LEU A 87 -17.95 -5.99 7.39
N SER A 88 -19.24 -5.73 7.14
CA SER A 88 -20.33 -6.63 7.54
C SER A 88 -20.45 -7.86 6.63
N ALA A 89 -19.82 -7.83 5.46
CA ALA A 89 -19.79 -8.95 4.52
C ALA A 89 -18.87 -10.10 4.98
N TYR A 90 -18.04 -9.88 6.01
CA TYR A 90 -17.06 -10.86 6.49
C TYR A 90 -17.51 -11.49 7.81
N ASP A 91 -17.35 -12.83 7.92
CA ASP A 91 -17.60 -13.56 9.17
C ASP A 91 -16.56 -13.20 10.24
N VAL A 92 -15.32 -12.93 9.80
CA VAL A 92 -14.21 -12.52 10.67
C VAL A 92 -13.65 -11.19 10.16
N CYS A 93 -13.65 -10.18 11.01
CA CYS A 93 -13.04 -8.89 10.77
C CYS A 93 -12.09 -8.58 11.93
N GLU A 94 -10.79 -8.54 11.63
CA GLU A 94 -9.76 -8.18 12.63
C GLU A 94 -9.05 -6.92 12.17
N ALA A 95 -8.89 -5.95 13.08
CA ALA A 95 -8.13 -4.74 12.84
C ALA A 95 -6.99 -4.61 13.85
N GLU A 96 -5.84 -4.10 13.40
CA GLU A 96 -4.66 -3.85 14.23
C GLU A 96 -4.11 -2.45 13.98
N ASN A 97 -3.59 -1.83 15.04
CA ASN A 97 -2.93 -0.53 14.97
C ASN A 97 -1.48 -0.65 14.44
N GLU A 98 -0.75 0.46 14.39
CA GLU A 98 0.65 0.52 13.94
C GLU A 98 1.60 -0.38 14.76
N ALA A 99 1.29 -0.61 16.03
CA ALA A 99 2.06 -1.50 16.89
C ALA A 99 1.73 -3.00 16.69
N GLY A 100 0.76 -3.32 15.81
CA GLY A 100 0.27 -4.68 15.59
C GLY A 100 -0.67 -5.17 16.68
N GLU A 101 -1.19 -4.27 17.51
CA GLU A 101 -2.15 -4.60 18.57
C GLU A 101 -3.57 -4.57 18.01
N ARG A 102 -4.37 -5.59 18.36
CA ARG A 102 -5.77 -5.65 17.97
C ARG A 102 -6.56 -4.49 18.58
N ALA A 103 -7.38 -3.86 17.77
CA ALA A 103 -8.23 -2.76 18.18
C ALA A 103 -9.56 -2.78 17.40
N GLU A 104 -10.56 -2.09 17.93
CA GLU A 104 -11.82 -1.89 17.21
C GLU A 104 -11.58 -1.03 15.98
N ALA A 105 -12.13 -1.43 14.84
CA ALA A 105 -11.97 -0.73 13.57
C ALA A 105 -12.38 0.76 13.67
N SER A 106 -13.47 1.05 14.37
CA SER A 106 -13.97 2.41 14.61
C SER A 106 -13.00 3.31 15.40
N ALA A 107 -12.16 2.70 16.24
CA ALA A 107 -11.19 3.45 17.04
C ALA A 107 -9.91 3.82 16.26
N ILE A 108 -9.54 3.03 15.25
CA ILE A 108 -8.25 3.17 14.58
C ILE A 108 -8.36 3.60 13.11
N ILE A 109 -9.44 3.26 12.41
CA ILE A 109 -9.65 3.66 11.01
C ILE A 109 -10.23 5.08 10.97
N VAL A 110 -9.40 6.03 10.60
CA VAL A 110 -9.78 7.46 10.54
C VAL A 110 -9.43 8.03 9.16
N PRO A 111 -10.09 9.11 8.74
CA PRO A 111 -9.74 9.82 7.51
C PRO A 111 -8.26 10.18 7.47
N GLY A 112 -7.61 9.91 6.35
CA GLY A 112 -6.17 10.16 6.16
C GLY A 112 -5.25 9.05 6.66
N SER A 113 -5.75 8.00 7.34
CA SER A 113 -4.95 6.81 7.59
C SER A 113 -4.80 5.95 6.34
N VAL A 114 -3.79 5.09 6.32
CA VAL A 114 -3.61 4.02 5.33
C VAL A 114 -4.07 2.72 5.93
N VAL A 115 -4.88 1.96 5.20
CA VAL A 115 -5.26 0.61 5.57
C VAL A 115 -4.59 -0.37 4.61
N THR A 116 -3.93 -1.39 5.18
CA THR A 116 -3.41 -2.55 4.45
C THR A 116 -4.35 -3.72 4.73
N ILE A 117 -4.92 -4.27 3.68
CA ILE A 117 -6.02 -5.23 3.74
C ILE A 117 -5.55 -6.57 3.19
N GLN A 118 -5.83 -7.62 3.95
CA GLN A 118 -5.64 -9.00 3.56
C GLN A 118 -7.00 -9.71 3.63
N ARG A 119 -7.39 -10.40 2.56
CA ARG A 119 -8.61 -11.23 2.54
C ARG A 119 -8.23 -12.70 2.49
N SER A 120 -8.96 -13.54 3.22
CA SER A 120 -8.78 -14.99 3.08
C SER A 120 -9.23 -15.48 1.69
N ALA A 121 -8.72 -16.64 1.27
CA ALA A 121 -9.04 -17.21 -0.04
C ALA A 121 -10.54 -17.55 -0.23
N ASP A 122 -11.26 -17.76 0.86
CA ASP A 122 -12.70 -18.01 0.88
C ASP A 122 -13.54 -16.72 1.03
N GLU A 123 -12.87 -15.55 1.07
CA GLU A 123 -13.46 -14.22 1.25
C GLU A 123 -14.29 -14.05 2.53
N LYS A 124 -14.16 -14.96 3.50
CA LYS A 124 -14.91 -14.91 4.76
C LYS A 124 -14.20 -14.14 5.87
N SER A 125 -12.92 -13.93 5.72
CA SER A 125 -12.12 -13.21 6.72
C SER A 125 -11.39 -12.02 6.09
N ILE A 126 -11.41 -10.90 6.80
CA ILE A 126 -10.66 -9.71 6.46
C ILE A 126 -9.76 -9.29 7.63
N TYR A 127 -8.51 -8.97 7.32
CA TYR A 127 -7.51 -8.49 8.26
C TYR A 127 -7.05 -7.12 7.80
N ILE A 128 -7.10 -6.14 8.70
CA ILE A 128 -6.83 -4.74 8.39
C ILE A 128 -5.73 -4.25 9.31
N SER A 129 -4.63 -3.81 8.74
CA SER A 129 -3.58 -3.10 9.48
C SER A 129 -3.65 -1.62 9.15
N VAL A 130 -3.65 -0.76 10.17
CA VAL A 130 -3.76 0.69 9.99
C VAL A 130 -2.40 1.33 10.21
N SER A 131 -1.99 2.20 9.29
CA SER A 131 -0.80 3.05 9.41
C SER A 131 -1.20 4.52 9.33
N ARG A 132 -0.54 5.36 10.11
CA ARG A 132 -0.64 6.82 10.09
C ARG A 132 0.72 7.46 9.81
N GLU A 133 1.68 6.66 9.37
CA GLU A 133 3.02 7.13 9.07
C GLU A 133 3.00 8.06 7.86
N VAL A 134 3.45 9.28 8.06
CA VAL A 134 3.53 10.33 7.04
C VAL A 134 4.93 10.91 7.02
N MET A 135 5.58 10.86 5.86
CA MET A 135 6.82 11.59 5.61
C MET A 135 6.49 12.89 4.90
N LYS A 136 7.08 14.00 5.37
CA LYS A 136 6.99 15.33 4.72
C LYS A 136 8.33 15.64 4.09
N GLU A 137 8.49 15.24 2.84
CA GLU A 137 9.79 15.27 2.17
C GLU A 137 9.68 15.71 0.71
N THR A 138 10.82 16.02 0.11
CA THR A 138 10.91 16.37 -1.31
C THR A 138 11.06 15.10 -2.15
N ILE A 139 10.24 14.97 -3.18
CA ILE A 139 10.40 13.93 -4.20
C ILE A 139 11.58 14.29 -5.09
N GLU A 140 12.67 13.53 -5.02
CA GLU A 140 13.88 13.81 -5.79
C GLU A 140 13.76 13.33 -7.24
N SER A 141 13.28 12.12 -7.42
CA SER A 141 13.07 11.52 -8.74
C SER A 141 12.04 10.41 -8.71
N ILE A 142 11.50 10.10 -9.88
CA ILE A 142 10.53 9.02 -10.11
C ILE A 142 11.07 8.12 -11.21
N THR A 143 11.05 6.83 -10.98
CA THR A 143 11.39 5.81 -11.96
C THR A 143 10.24 4.80 -12.07
N ALA A 144 10.04 4.22 -13.25
CA ALA A 144 9.07 3.15 -13.48
C ALA A 144 9.84 1.85 -13.80
N ASP A 145 9.42 0.77 -13.18
CA ASP A 145 9.92 -0.58 -13.43
C ASP A 145 8.70 -1.48 -13.69
N GLY A 146 8.34 -1.61 -14.96
CA GLY A 146 7.05 -2.19 -15.34
C GLY A 146 5.87 -1.32 -14.88
N GLU A 147 4.96 -1.91 -14.14
CA GLU A 147 3.79 -1.23 -13.57
C GLU A 147 4.07 -0.55 -12.23
N THR A 148 5.23 -0.82 -11.63
CA THR A 148 5.60 -0.30 -10.32
C THR A 148 6.35 1.02 -10.43
N LYS A 149 5.88 2.05 -9.75
CA LYS A 149 6.60 3.31 -9.59
C LYS A 149 7.51 3.26 -8.37
N LYS A 150 8.72 3.78 -8.52
CA LYS A 150 9.70 3.94 -7.43
C LYS A 150 10.06 5.41 -7.30
N TYR A 151 10.10 5.88 -6.07
CA TYR A 151 10.35 7.28 -5.72
C TYR A 151 11.65 7.39 -4.91
N SER A 152 12.55 8.27 -5.33
CA SER A 152 13.71 8.67 -4.52
C SER A 152 13.28 9.82 -3.61
N ILE A 153 13.40 9.63 -2.30
CA ILE A 153 12.94 10.55 -1.27
C ILE A 153 13.94 10.51 -0.12
N GLY A 154 14.57 11.67 0.19
CA GLY A 154 15.58 11.76 1.25
C GLY A 154 16.76 10.81 1.06
N GLY A 155 17.17 10.55 -0.19
CA GLY A 155 18.24 9.63 -0.53
C GLY A 155 17.88 8.15 -0.45
N ASN A 156 16.64 7.79 -0.11
CA ASN A 156 16.14 6.42 -0.07
C ASN A 156 15.18 6.15 -1.23
N LEU A 157 15.09 4.89 -1.63
CA LEU A 157 14.19 4.45 -2.69
C LEU A 157 12.97 3.77 -2.07
N TYR A 158 11.78 4.29 -2.39
CA TYR A 158 10.49 3.75 -1.95
C TYR A 158 9.69 3.25 -3.14
N GLU A 159 9.03 2.13 -2.97
CA GLU A 159 8.14 1.54 -3.97
C GLU A 159 6.70 1.96 -3.68
N ALA A 160 5.97 2.39 -4.71
CA ALA A 160 4.55 2.66 -4.56
C ALA A 160 3.72 1.37 -4.68
N VAL A 161 2.64 1.28 -3.90
CA VAL A 161 1.65 0.22 -4.10
C VAL A 161 0.93 0.45 -5.44
N PRO A 162 0.42 -0.60 -6.10
CA PRO A 162 -0.25 -0.46 -7.39
C PRO A 162 -1.39 0.54 -7.37
N ASN A 163 -2.19 0.52 -6.31
CA ASN A 163 -3.32 1.42 -6.10
C ASN A 163 -2.91 2.71 -5.37
N CYS A 164 -1.68 3.20 -5.53
CA CYS A 164 -1.23 4.41 -4.87
C CYS A 164 -2.13 5.61 -5.23
N TYR A 165 -2.67 6.28 -4.21
CA TYR A 165 -3.50 7.45 -4.42
C TYR A 165 -2.64 8.70 -4.64
N ILE A 166 -2.71 9.27 -5.83
CA ILE A 166 -1.90 10.45 -6.22
C ILE A 166 -2.81 11.45 -6.95
N PRO A 167 -3.25 12.52 -6.30
CA PRO A 167 -3.92 13.63 -6.97
C PRO A 167 -3.01 14.31 -8.00
N ASP A 168 -3.61 14.93 -9.00
CA ASP A 168 -2.89 15.59 -10.09
C ASP A 168 -1.80 16.53 -9.60
N GLY A 169 -0.57 16.28 -10.04
CA GLY A 169 0.62 17.07 -9.74
C GLY A 169 1.10 16.96 -8.30
N ALA A 170 0.66 15.96 -7.53
CA ALA A 170 1.17 15.72 -6.18
C ALA A 170 2.54 15.02 -6.18
N ASP A 171 2.86 14.28 -7.24
CA ASP A 171 4.12 13.52 -7.37
C ASP A 171 5.14 14.20 -8.31
N THR A 172 5.20 15.53 -8.32
CA THR A 172 6.14 16.25 -9.18
C THR A 172 7.56 16.21 -8.61
N PRO A 173 8.58 15.76 -9.35
CA PRO A 173 9.97 15.84 -8.90
C PRO A 173 10.38 17.27 -8.53
N GLY A 174 11.09 17.41 -7.42
CA GLY A 174 11.49 18.69 -6.84
C GLY A 174 10.45 19.33 -5.93
N SER A 175 9.22 18.78 -5.83
CA SER A 175 8.19 19.30 -4.93
C SER A 175 8.20 18.61 -3.58
N LYS A 176 7.82 19.37 -2.52
CA LYS A 176 7.51 18.80 -1.22
C LYS A 176 6.15 18.11 -1.27
N ALA A 177 6.05 16.94 -0.65
CA ALA A 177 4.85 16.15 -0.58
C ALA A 177 4.67 15.54 0.81
N ASP A 178 3.42 15.29 1.18
CA ASP A 178 3.06 14.44 2.31
C ASP A 178 2.88 13.02 1.77
N ILE A 179 3.75 12.11 2.20
CA ILE A 179 3.90 10.76 1.66
C ILE A 179 3.45 9.77 2.73
N TYR A 180 2.40 9.04 2.44
CA TYR A 180 1.75 8.11 3.36
C TYR A 180 2.22 6.70 3.10
N LEU A 181 2.75 6.04 4.12
CA LEU A 181 3.28 4.69 4.02
C LEU A 181 2.26 3.66 4.52
N ASP A 182 2.28 2.50 3.87
CA ASP A 182 1.58 1.33 4.37
C ASP A 182 2.40 0.62 5.47
N LYS A 183 1.84 -0.38 6.10
CA LYS A 183 2.51 -1.15 7.17
C LYS A 183 3.81 -1.83 6.71
N ASN A 184 4.05 -1.95 5.41
CA ASN A 184 5.25 -2.56 4.83
C ASN A 184 6.27 -1.51 4.36
N GLY A 185 6.04 -0.23 4.67
CA GLY A 185 6.91 0.88 4.30
C GLY A 185 6.83 1.27 2.82
N ARG A 186 5.76 0.86 2.10
CA ARG A 186 5.54 1.26 0.71
C ARG A 186 4.60 2.47 0.63
N ILE A 187 4.74 3.25 -0.42
CA ILE A 187 3.93 4.45 -0.61
C ILE A 187 2.50 4.06 -1.03
N ALA A 188 1.52 4.36 -0.15
CA ALA A 188 0.10 4.15 -0.41
C ALA A 188 -0.60 5.41 -0.93
N ALA A 189 -0.09 6.60 -0.57
CA ALA A 189 -0.59 7.86 -1.11
C ALA A 189 0.50 8.94 -1.12
N ILE A 190 0.39 9.87 -2.05
CA ILE A 190 1.19 11.09 -2.11
C ILE A 190 0.21 12.26 -2.22
N MET A 191 0.31 13.22 -1.30
CA MET A 191 -0.50 14.42 -1.28
C MET A 191 0.40 15.66 -1.42
N LYS A 192 -0.14 16.73 -1.99
CA LYS A 192 0.57 18.03 -1.96
C LYS A 192 0.72 18.45 -0.50
N SER A 193 1.95 18.79 -0.11
CA SER A 193 2.17 19.34 1.22
C SER A 193 1.55 20.72 1.31
N GLU A 194 0.81 20.97 2.40
CA GLU A 194 0.30 22.32 2.69
C GLU A 194 1.44 23.32 2.97
N ASP A 195 2.59 22.82 3.44
CA ASP A 195 3.80 23.60 3.63
C ASP A 195 4.53 23.90 2.30
N ALA A 196 4.00 23.44 1.17
CA ALA A 196 4.55 23.67 -0.17
C ALA A 196 4.13 25.05 -0.74
N GLU A 197 4.02 26.09 0.07
CA GLU A 197 4.20 27.47 -0.40
C GLU A 197 5.66 27.65 -0.85
N GLY A 198 6.02 26.79 -1.81
CA GLY A 198 7.32 26.83 -2.46
C GLY A 198 7.45 28.10 -3.26
N TRP A 199 8.65 28.64 -3.27
CA TRP A 199 9.10 29.71 -4.14
C TRP A 199 8.55 29.50 -5.55
N LYS A 200 7.62 30.36 -5.97
CA LYS A 200 7.14 30.38 -7.36
C LYS A 200 8.24 31.05 -8.18
N TYR A 201 8.94 30.28 -8.97
CA TYR A 201 9.85 30.85 -9.97
C TYR A 201 9.01 31.43 -11.09
N GLY A 202 9.01 32.77 -11.19
CA GLY A 202 8.40 33.50 -12.28
C GLY A 202 9.49 34.06 -13.20
N TYR A 203 9.36 33.86 -14.50
CA TYR A 203 10.20 34.51 -15.48
C TYR A 203 9.54 35.87 -15.83
N ILE A 204 10.20 37.01 -15.50
CA ILE A 204 9.71 38.32 -15.84
C ILE A 204 10.10 38.62 -17.29
N GLN A 205 9.13 38.57 -18.19
CA GLN A 205 9.36 38.85 -19.60
C GLN A 205 9.41 40.36 -19.90
N LYS A 206 8.71 41.19 -19.17
CA LYS A 206 8.64 42.64 -19.41
C LYS A 206 8.19 43.39 -18.18
N VAL A 207 8.79 44.54 -17.92
CA VAL A 207 8.38 45.50 -16.88
C VAL A 207 8.05 46.84 -17.56
N TRP A 208 6.93 47.45 -17.21
CA TRP A 208 6.59 48.82 -17.60
C TRP A 208 6.64 49.71 -16.36
N VAL A 209 7.16 50.90 -16.55
CA VAL A 209 7.03 51.98 -15.58
C VAL A 209 6.04 52.94 -16.19
N GLU A 210 4.92 53.20 -15.52
CA GLU A 210 4.04 54.31 -15.87
C GLU A 210 4.61 55.54 -15.17
N ASP A 211 4.98 56.56 -15.96
CA ASP A 211 5.35 57.87 -15.41
C ASP A 211 4.09 58.55 -14.87
N ALA A 212 4.16 59.05 -13.62
CA ALA A 212 3.09 59.76 -12.95
C ALA A 212 3.02 61.22 -13.35
#